data_11ffb54a03d27c57abc77f1c2f098f6a
#
_entry.id   11ffb54a03d27c57abc77f1c2f098f6a
#
_cell.length_a   1.000
_cell.length_b   1.000
_cell.length_c   1.000
_cell.angle_alpha   90.00
_cell.angle_beta   90.00
_cell.angle_gamma   90.00
#
_symmetry.space_group_name_H-M   'P 1'
#
loop_
_entity.id
_entity.type
_entity.pdbx_description
1 polymer ?
#
loop_
_entity_poly.entity_id
_entity_poly.type
_entity_poly.pdbx_seq_one_letter_code
_entity_poly.pdbx_strand_id
1 'polypeptide(L)'
;MAIKIGITGGIGSGKSIVSRLLEIMGIPVYISDIEAKRITHMNDVIRRELCALVGQDVFLNGKLNRPLLASYTFGSPEHAKKVNAVIHPQVKEDFRRWVKGKGDIAMVGMESAILLEAGFKQEVDFVVMVYAPLEVRVERAIRRDHSSRELIMKRIEAQMSEKVISVVDNSKKQ
;
A
#
# COMPACT_ATOMS: atom_id res chain seq x y z
N MET A 1 1.09 -17.99 -16.67
CA MET A 1 1.57 -16.92 -15.73
C MET A 1 0.41 -15.93 -15.57
N ALA A 2 -0.02 -15.61 -14.35
CA ALA A 2 -1.16 -14.73 -14.12
C ALA A 2 -0.87 -13.29 -14.57
N ILE A 3 -1.85 -12.62 -15.17
CA ILE A 3 -1.83 -11.17 -15.42
C ILE A 3 -2.00 -10.47 -14.06
N LYS A 4 -1.11 -9.54 -13.75
CA LYS A 4 -1.11 -8.79 -12.48
C LYS A 4 -1.57 -7.36 -12.71
N ILE A 5 -2.68 -6.97 -12.07
CA ILE A 5 -3.26 -5.63 -12.15
C ILE A 5 -2.99 -4.89 -10.85
N GLY A 6 -2.27 -3.77 -10.94
CA GLY A 6 -2.14 -2.82 -9.84
C GLY A 6 -3.35 -1.90 -9.76
N ILE A 7 -3.97 -1.78 -8.58
CA ILE A 7 -5.12 -0.91 -8.33
C ILE A 7 -4.64 0.19 -7.38
N THR A 8 -4.63 1.43 -7.86
CA THR A 8 -4.19 2.58 -7.07
C THR A 8 -5.16 3.74 -7.17
N GLY A 9 -4.91 4.80 -6.42
CA GLY A 9 -5.72 6.02 -6.39
C GLY A 9 -5.68 6.67 -5.02
N GLY A 10 -6.09 7.92 -4.92
CA GLY A 10 -6.03 8.69 -3.68
C GLY A 10 -6.94 8.17 -2.56
N ILE A 11 -6.72 8.67 -1.35
CA ILE A 11 -7.61 8.44 -0.21
C ILE A 11 -9.03 8.82 -0.61
N GLY A 12 -10.02 7.96 -0.31
CA GLY A 12 -11.43 8.20 -0.63
C GLY A 12 -11.84 8.00 -2.09
N SER A 13 -10.93 7.59 -3.00
CA SER A 13 -11.25 7.38 -4.43
C SER A 13 -12.19 6.19 -4.70
N GLY A 14 -12.20 5.18 -3.82
CA GLY A 14 -13.03 3.98 -3.99
C GLY A 14 -12.27 2.73 -4.41
N LYS A 15 -10.94 2.67 -4.25
CA LYS A 15 -10.12 1.48 -4.55
C LYS A 15 -10.71 0.18 -4.00
N SER A 16 -11.08 0.19 -2.72
CA SER A 16 -11.60 -1.00 -2.04
C SER A 16 -12.91 -1.52 -2.64
N ILE A 17 -13.71 -0.65 -3.28
CA ILE A 17 -14.91 -1.07 -4.02
C ILE A 17 -14.50 -1.79 -5.30
N VAL A 18 -13.52 -1.24 -6.03
CA VAL A 18 -12.98 -1.88 -7.25
C VAL A 18 -12.36 -3.23 -6.91
N SER A 19 -11.55 -3.29 -5.85
CA SER A 19 -10.94 -4.54 -5.37
C SER A 19 -12.00 -5.58 -5.03
N ARG A 20 -13.07 -5.17 -4.33
CA ARG A 20 -14.18 -6.08 -3.99
C ARG A 20 -14.94 -6.57 -5.21
N LEU A 21 -15.14 -5.73 -6.23
CA LEU A 21 -15.76 -6.16 -7.48
C LEU A 21 -14.92 -7.21 -8.20
N LEU A 22 -13.59 -7.01 -8.26
CA LEU A 22 -12.67 -8.00 -8.84
C LEU A 22 -12.74 -9.34 -8.10
N GLU A 23 -12.77 -9.32 -6.76
CA GLU A 23 -12.93 -10.53 -5.95
C GLU A 23 -14.26 -11.27 -6.26
N ILE A 24 -15.37 -10.53 -6.40
CA ILE A 24 -16.68 -11.11 -6.79
C ILE A 24 -16.60 -11.74 -8.17
N MET A 25 -15.81 -11.17 -9.08
CA MET A 25 -15.55 -11.72 -10.42
C MET A 25 -14.59 -12.91 -10.42
N GLY A 26 -14.13 -13.37 -9.25
CA GLY A 26 -13.19 -14.48 -9.11
C GLY A 26 -11.73 -14.11 -9.31
N ILE A 27 -11.41 -12.82 -9.32
CA ILE A 27 -10.04 -12.30 -9.41
C ILE A 27 -9.55 -11.98 -8.00
N PRO A 28 -8.65 -12.77 -7.39
CA PRO A 28 -8.15 -12.49 -6.05
C PRO A 28 -7.32 -11.22 -6.02
N VAL A 29 -7.47 -10.44 -4.95
CA VAL A 29 -6.76 -9.17 -4.77
C VAL A 29 -5.88 -9.22 -3.53
N TYR A 30 -4.60 -8.89 -3.70
CA TYR A 30 -3.63 -8.69 -2.63
C TYR A 30 -3.74 -7.25 -2.14
N ILE A 31 -4.24 -7.04 -0.93
CA ILE A 31 -4.39 -5.70 -0.33
C ILE A 31 -3.11 -5.37 0.43
N SER A 32 -2.20 -4.60 -0.20
CA SER A 32 -0.84 -4.38 0.29
C SER A 32 -0.79 -3.79 1.69
N ASP A 33 -1.72 -2.92 2.07
CA ASP A 33 -1.77 -2.28 3.40
C ASP A 33 -2.11 -3.30 4.51
N ILE A 34 -2.95 -4.28 4.21
CA ILE A 34 -3.30 -5.37 5.14
C ILE A 34 -2.12 -6.32 5.27
N GLU A 35 -1.56 -6.73 4.14
CA GLU A 35 -0.48 -7.70 4.11
C GLU A 35 0.83 -7.12 4.69
N ALA A 36 1.12 -5.85 4.44
CA ALA A 36 2.24 -5.16 5.10
C ALA A 36 2.13 -5.21 6.63
N LYS A 37 0.94 -4.99 7.17
CA LYS A 37 0.70 -5.13 8.62
C LYS A 37 0.92 -6.56 9.09
N ARG A 38 0.41 -7.56 8.35
CA ARG A 38 0.58 -8.98 8.67
C ARG A 38 2.05 -9.36 8.70
N ILE A 39 2.79 -9.10 7.63
CA ILE A 39 4.19 -9.49 7.53
C ILE A 39 5.10 -8.74 8.50
N THR A 40 4.79 -7.48 8.83
CA THR A 40 5.55 -6.72 9.84
C THR A 40 5.51 -7.40 11.21
N HIS A 41 4.45 -8.14 11.53
CA HIS A 41 4.36 -8.92 12.78
C HIS A 41 5.05 -10.28 12.71
N MET A 42 5.13 -10.90 11.52
CA MET A 42 5.52 -12.31 11.34
C MET A 42 6.91 -12.50 10.71
N ASN A 43 7.47 -11.47 10.08
CA ASN A 43 8.71 -11.59 9.32
C ASN A 43 9.91 -11.20 10.20
N ASP A 44 10.80 -12.17 10.44
CA ASP A 44 11.99 -11.97 11.28
C ASP A 44 13.00 -10.98 10.70
N VAL A 45 13.06 -10.84 9.36
CA VAL A 45 13.92 -9.85 8.71
C VAL A 45 13.42 -8.44 9.05
N ILE A 46 12.11 -8.19 8.87
CA ILE A 46 11.51 -6.89 9.24
C ILE A 46 11.74 -6.61 10.72
N ARG A 47 11.50 -7.61 11.57
CA ARG A 47 11.67 -7.45 13.01
C ARG A 47 13.10 -7.04 13.36
N ARG A 48 14.10 -7.77 12.87
CA ARG A 48 15.51 -7.48 13.12
C ARG A 48 15.91 -6.08 12.63
N GLU A 49 15.52 -5.72 11.41
CA GLU A 49 15.87 -4.44 10.81
C GLU A 49 15.16 -3.26 11.47
N LEU A 50 13.88 -3.41 11.85
CA LEU A 50 13.18 -2.37 12.62
C LEU A 50 13.76 -2.20 14.02
N CYS A 51 14.17 -3.28 14.71
CA CYS A 51 14.87 -3.19 15.99
C CYS A 51 16.21 -2.46 15.85
N ALA A 52 16.96 -2.71 14.78
CA ALA A 52 18.22 -2.01 14.51
C ALA A 52 18.00 -0.51 14.19
N LEU A 53 16.89 -0.18 13.53
CA LEU A 53 16.57 1.17 13.09
C LEU A 53 15.96 2.05 14.18
N VAL A 54 15.02 1.50 14.95
CA VAL A 54 14.16 2.25 15.89
C VAL A 54 14.54 1.97 17.35
N GLY A 55 15.14 0.80 17.62
CA GLY A 55 15.46 0.32 18.96
C GLY A 55 14.65 -0.94 19.32
N GLN A 56 15.14 -1.67 20.34
CA GLN A 56 14.56 -2.95 20.75
C GLN A 56 13.10 -2.84 21.20
N ASP A 57 12.71 -1.68 21.74
CA ASP A 57 11.37 -1.43 22.26
C ASP A 57 10.30 -1.32 21.14
N VAL A 58 10.72 -1.32 19.87
CA VAL A 58 9.78 -1.37 18.73
C VAL A 58 9.01 -2.70 18.68
N PHE A 59 9.52 -3.75 19.34
CA PHE A 59 8.79 -4.98 19.61
C PHE A 59 8.82 -5.29 21.11
N LEU A 60 7.66 -5.25 21.76
CA LEU A 60 7.48 -5.59 23.16
C LEU A 60 6.72 -6.91 23.28
N ASN A 61 7.28 -7.86 24.02
CA ASN A 61 6.68 -9.19 24.21
C ASN A 61 6.26 -9.87 22.89
N GLY A 62 7.09 -9.73 21.84
CA GLY A 62 6.82 -10.29 20.51
C GLY A 62 5.80 -9.51 19.68
N LYS A 63 5.22 -8.42 20.20
CA LYS A 63 4.23 -7.57 19.50
C LYS A 63 4.84 -6.24 19.09
N LEU A 64 4.47 -5.77 17.89
CA LEU A 64 4.91 -4.47 17.38
C LEU A 64 4.34 -3.34 18.25
N ASN A 65 5.23 -2.48 18.76
CA ASN A 65 4.89 -1.23 19.43
C ASN A 65 4.53 -0.17 18.36
N ARG A 66 3.28 -0.21 17.92
CA ARG A 66 2.77 0.69 16.86
C ARG A 66 2.93 2.17 17.18
N PRO A 67 2.66 2.66 18.41
CA PRO A 67 2.89 4.06 18.77
C PRO A 67 4.34 4.48 18.59
N LEU A 68 5.30 3.66 19.04
CA LEU A 68 6.73 3.97 18.90
C LEU A 68 7.15 4.00 17.42
N LEU A 69 6.77 2.99 16.63
CA LEU A 69 7.07 2.97 15.20
C LEU A 69 6.44 4.17 14.48
N ALA A 70 5.20 4.53 14.81
CA ALA A 70 4.50 5.68 14.26
C ALA A 70 5.22 6.99 14.62
N SER A 71 5.59 7.18 15.88
CA SER A 71 6.34 8.35 16.34
C SER A 71 7.66 8.49 15.60
N TYR A 72 8.40 7.40 15.43
CA TYR A 72 9.64 7.40 14.65
C TYR A 72 9.38 7.75 13.18
N THR A 73 8.43 7.09 12.55
CA THR A 73 8.10 7.24 11.12
C THR A 73 7.63 8.67 10.80
N PHE A 74 6.79 9.25 11.66
CA PHE A 74 6.28 10.62 11.47
C PHE A 74 7.24 11.70 11.95
N GLY A 75 8.33 11.33 12.60
CA GLY A 75 9.34 12.26 13.10
C GLY A 75 10.10 13.00 11.99
N SER A 76 10.31 12.34 10.83
CA SER A 76 10.87 12.98 9.64
C SER A 76 10.58 12.18 8.36
N PRO A 77 10.61 12.84 7.17
CA PRO A 77 10.50 12.15 5.88
C PRO A 77 11.62 11.11 5.67
N GLU A 78 12.81 11.32 6.22
CA GLU A 78 13.91 10.35 6.12
C GLU A 78 13.65 9.10 6.95
N HIS A 79 13.06 9.24 8.13
CA HIS A 79 12.64 8.11 8.95
C HIS A 79 11.59 7.26 8.23
N ALA A 80 10.60 7.92 7.62
CA ALA A 80 9.61 7.24 6.80
C ALA A 80 10.26 6.45 5.65
N LYS A 81 11.24 7.04 4.94
CA LYS A 81 12.00 6.36 3.88
C LYS A 81 12.74 5.12 4.40
N LYS A 82 13.39 5.23 5.55
CA LYS A 82 14.14 4.11 6.17
C LYS A 82 13.18 2.97 6.55
N VAL A 83 12.07 3.27 7.21
CA VAL A 83 11.05 2.26 7.57
C VAL A 83 10.47 1.60 6.31
N ASN A 84 10.16 2.40 5.29
CA ASN A 84 9.65 1.90 4.01
C ASN A 84 10.68 1.03 3.27
N ALA A 85 11.97 1.37 3.34
CA ALA A 85 13.05 0.56 2.76
C ALA A 85 13.17 -0.83 3.40
N VAL A 86 12.77 -0.97 4.67
CA VAL A 86 12.68 -2.27 5.34
C VAL A 86 11.43 -3.04 4.91
N ILE A 87 10.27 -2.38 4.88
CA ILE A 87 8.98 -3.06 4.71
C ILE A 87 8.67 -3.36 3.24
N HIS A 88 8.86 -2.40 2.32
CA HIS A 88 8.41 -2.55 0.93
C HIS A 88 9.04 -3.74 0.19
N PRO A 89 10.35 -4.05 0.33
CA PRO A 89 10.93 -5.23 -0.31
C PRO A 89 10.27 -6.53 0.16
N GLN A 90 9.93 -6.62 1.44
CA GLN A 90 9.28 -7.80 2.01
C GLN A 90 7.83 -7.95 1.52
N VAL A 91 7.12 -6.82 1.33
CA VAL A 91 5.78 -6.82 0.70
C VAL A 91 5.85 -7.32 -0.74
N LYS A 92 6.85 -6.87 -1.52
CA LYS A 92 7.07 -7.35 -2.90
C LYS A 92 7.30 -8.85 -2.95
N GLU A 93 8.17 -9.35 -2.07
CA GLU A 93 8.47 -10.78 -2.00
C GLU A 93 7.27 -11.60 -1.54
N ASP A 94 6.50 -11.10 -0.57
CA ASP A 94 5.28 -11.75 -0.12
C ASP A 94 4.22 -11.78 -1.24
N PHE A 95 4.06 -10.69 -1.99
CA PHE A 95 3.19 -10.65 -3.16
C PHE A 95 3.59 -11.68 -4.23
N ARG A 96 4.88 -11.78 -4.57
CA ARG A 96 5.38 -12.77 -5.53
C ARG A 96 5.06 -14.19 -5.11
N ARG A 97 5.28 -14.51 -3.82
CA ARG A 97 4.93 -15.82 -3.24
C ARG A 97 3.42 -16.06 -3.27
N TRP A 98 2.64 -15.04 -2.92
CA TRP A 98 1.19 -15.12 -2.95
C TRP A 98 0.65 -15.38 -4.36
N VAL A 99 1.17 -14.69 -5.39
CA VAL A 99 0.82 -14.94 -6.80
C VAL A 99 1.18 -16.38 -7.20
N LYS A 100 2.40 -16.81 -6.88
CA LYS A 100 2.85 -18.20 -7.16
C LYS A 100 1.94 -19.24 -6.52
N GLY A 101 1.45 -18.99 -5.32
CA GLY A 101 0.54 -19.87 -4.60
C GLY A 101 -0.89 -19.93 -5.16
N LYS A 102 -1.24 -19.06 -6.14
CA LYS A 102 -2.57 -19.09 -6.79
C LYS A 102 -2.73 -20.11 -7.91
N GLY A 103 -1.65 -20.80 -8.30
CA GLY A 103 -1.70 -21.83 -9.35
C GLY A 103 -2.03 -21.24 -10.72
N ASP A 104 -2.97 -21.88 -11.43
CA ASP A 104 -3.32 -21.56 -12.83
C ASP A 104 -4.36 -20.43 -12.97
N ILE A 105 -4.42 -19.53 -12.00
CA ILE A 105 -5.32 -18.39 -12.09
C ILE A 105 -4.88 -17.44 -13.22
N ALA A 106 -5.85 -16.98 -14.03
CA ALA A 106 -5.56 -16.15 -15.19
C ALA A 106 -5.15 -14.72 -14.81
N MET A 107 -5.70 -14.18 -13.70
CA MET A 107 -5.53 -12.79 -13.32
C MET A 107 -5.54 -12.63 -11.80
N VAL A 108 -4.72 -11.68 -11.29
CA VAL A 108 -4.70 -11.27 -9.88
C VAL A 108 -4.61 -9.75 -9.78
N GLY A 109 -5.14 -9.20 -8.68
CA GLY A 109 -5.02 -7.78 -8.36
C GLY A 109 -4.01 -7.52 -7.24
N MET A 110 -3.40 -6.33 -7.24
CA MET A 110 -2.67 -5.74 -6.11
C MET A 110 -3.24 -4.36 -5.81
N GLU A 111 -3.91 -4.20 -4.67
CA GLU A 111 -4.36 -2.87 -4.22
C GLU A 111 -3.27 -2.21 -3.38
N SER A 112 -2.91 -0.96 -3.73
CA SER A 112 -2.05 -0.11 -2.92
C SER A 112 -2.35 1.36 -3.13
N ALA A 113 -2.50 2.10 -2.04
CA ALA A 113 -2.64 3.56 -2.09
C ALA A 113 -1.33 4.27 -2.50
N ILE A 114 -0.20 3.59 -2.36
CA ILE A 114 1.16 4.08 -2.64
C ILE A 114 1.88 3.20 -3.67
N LEU A 115 1.13 2.65 -4.64
CA LEU A 115 1.63 1.68 -5.61
C LEU A 115 2.86 2.18 -6.38
N LEU A 116 2.86 3.46 -6.76
CA LEU A 116 3.96 4.08 -7.51
C LEU A 116 5.10 4.48 -6.57
N GLU A 117 4.78 5.14 -5.45
CA GLU A 117 5.73 5.61 -4.45
C GLU A 117 6.53 4.46 -3.82
N ALA A 118 5.87 3.32 -3.58
CA ALA A 118 6.50 2.11 -3.05
C ALA A 118 7.25 1.30 -4.13
N GLY A 119 7.21 1.73 -5.40
CA GLY A 119 7.82 1.03 -6.51
C GLY A 119 7.14 -0.31 -6.84
N PHE A 120 5.87 -0.49 -6.47
CA PHE A 120 5.11 -1.71 -6.76
C PHE A 120 4.69 -1.81 -8.25
N LYS A 121 4.85 -0.72 -9.02
CA LYS A 121 4.61 -0.75 -10.47
C LYS A 121 5.42 -1.85 -11.17
N GLN A 122 6.60 -2.19 -10.66
CA GLN A 122 7.46 -3.23 -11.25
C GLN A 122 6.92 -4.66 -11.02
N GLU A 123 5.99 -4.81 -10.06
CA GLU A 123 5.40 -6.10 -9.69
C GLU A 123 4.12 -6.41 -10.48
N VAL A 124 3.60 -5.45 -11.25
CA VAL A 124 2.32 -5.55 -11.95
C VAL A 124 2.48 -5.28 -13.44
N ASP A 125 1.62 -5.89 -14.25
CA ASP A 125 1.65 -5.76 -15.72
C ASP A 125 0.88 -4.51 -16.16
N PHE A 126 -0.24 -4.18 -15.47
CA PHE A 126 -1.09 -3.02 -15.74
C PHE A 126 -1.37 -2.26 -14.47
N VAL A 127 -1.61 -0.95 -14.58
CA VAL A 127 -2.04 -0.11 -13.47
C VAL A 127 -3.40 0.49 -13.79
N VAL A 128 -4.35 0.28 -12.89
CA VAL A 128 -5.68 0.89 -12.89
C VAL A 128 -5.72 1.97 -11.84
N MET A 129 -5.97 3.22 -12.28
CA MET A 129 -6.15 4.37 -11.41
C MET A 129 -7.63 4.55 -11.10
N VAL A 130 -7.98 4.45 -9.83
CA VAL A 130 -9.33 4.77 -9.36
C VAL A 130 -9.38 6.25 -8.97
N TYR A 131 -10.16 7.01 -9.71
CA TYR A 131 -10.30 8.45 -9.55
C TYR A 131 -11.66 8.85 -9.00
N ALA A 132 -11.69 9.89 -8.17
CA ALA A 132 -12.89 10.64 -7.82
C ALA A 132 -12.48 12.10 -7.51
N PRO A 133 -13.37 13.07 -7.76
CA PRO A 133 -13.12 14.48 -7.43
C PRO A 133 -12.74 14.67 -5.96
N LEU A 134 -11.88 15.65 -5.68
CA LEU A 134 -11.31 15.88 -4.34
C LEU A 134 -12.39 15.98 -3.25
N GLU A 135 -13.43 16.78 -3.49
CA GLU A 135 -14.50 16.97 -2.49
C GLU A 135 -15.22 15.65 -2.16
N VAL A 136 -15.53 14.85 -3.17
CA VAL A 136 -16.14 13.52 -2.99
C VAL A 136 -15.24 12.61 -2.18
N ARG A 137 -13.94 12.65 -2.43
CA ARG A 137 -12.94 11.85 -1.70
C ARG A 137 -12.85 12.27 -0.24
N VAL A 138 -12.81 13.58 0.01
CA VAL A 138 -12.75 14.15 1.36
C VAL A 138 -13.99 13.75 2.17
N GLU A 139 -15.19 13.92 1.61
CA GLU A 139 -16.44 13.54 2.28
C GLU A 139 -16.48 12.04 2.61
N ARG A 140 -16.10 11.20 1.66
CA ARG A 140 -16.04 9.74 1.89
C ARG A 140 -15.05 9.37 2.99
N ALA A 141 -13.87 10.00 3.02
CA ALA A 141 -12.85 9.75 4.00
C ALA A 141 -13.27 10.24 5.40
N ILE A 142 -13.91 11.42 5.51
CA ILE A 142 -14.47 11.93 6.78
C ILE A 142 -15.48 10.94 7.36
N ARG A 143 -16.45 10.47 6.53
CA ARG A 143 -17.48 9.50 6.98
C ARG A 143 -16.87 8.17 7.44
N ARG A 144 -15.87 7.67 6.71
CA ARG A 144 -15.24 6.38 7.01
C ARG A 144 -14.38 6.43 8.27
N ASP A 145 -13.56 7.49 8.39
CA ASP A 145 -12.51 7.57 9.41
C ASP A 145 -12.96 8.35 10.66
N HIS A 146 -14.15 8.96 10.64
CA HIS A 146 -14.66 9.86 11.69
C HIS A 146 -13.64 10.95 12.05
N SER A 147 -12.89 11.44 11.06
CA SER A 147 -11.79 12.39 11.20
C SER A 147 -12.19 13.77 10.71
N SER A 148 -11.47 14.82 11.16
CA SER A 148 -11.71 16.17 10.69
C SER A 148 -11.28 16.34 9.22
N ARG A 149 -11.89 17.30 8.53
CA ARG A 149 -11.53 17.68 7.15
C ARG A 149 -10.04 18.01 7.03
N GLU A 150 -9.51 18.75 7.99
CA GLU A 150 -8.11 19.18 8.01
C GLU A 150 -7.14 17.97 8.04
N LEU A 151 -7.42 16.97 8.89
CA LEU A 151 -6.62 15.76 8.96
C LEU A 151 -6.67 14.95 7.66
N ILE A 152 -7.87 14.88 7.04
CA ILE A 152 -8.03 14.19 5.77
C ILE A 152 -7.27 14.91 4.66
N MET A 153 -7.37 16.24 4.59
CA MET A 153 -6.64 17.05 3.60
C MET A 153 -5.12 16.86 3.74
N LYS A 154 -4.56 16.94 4.95
CA LYS A 154 -3.14 16.67 5.20
C LYS A 154 -2.69 15.30 4.70
N ARG A 155 -3.52 14.26 4.90
CA ARG A 155 -3.22 12.91 4.39
C ARG A 155 -3.26 12.83 2.87
N ILE A 156 -4.18 13.54 2.23
CA ILE A 156 -4.29 13.59 0.76
C ILE A 156 -3.09 14.33 0.17
N GLU A 157 -2.69 15.45 0.76
CA GLU A 157 -1.52 16.23 0.33
C GLU A 157 -0.20 15.47 0.48
N ALA A 158 -0.10 14.58 1.48
CA ALA A 158 1.07 13.73 1.68
C ALA A 158 1.18 12.59 0.64
N GLN A 159 0.13 12.29 -0.13
CA GLN A 159 0.19 11.34 -1.24
C GLN A 159 0.71 12.01 -2.52
N MET A 160 1.33 11.21 -3.39
CA MET A 160 1.73 11.69 -4.72
C MET A 160 0.52 12.26 -5.46
N SER A 161 0.67 13.43 -6.08
CA SER A 161 -0.43 14.07 -6.78
C SER A 161 -0.89 13.21 -7.98
N GLU A 162 -2.20 13.14 -8.19
CA GLU A 162 -2.81 12.40 -9.30
C GLU A 162 -2.32 12.88 -10.68
N LYS A 163 -1.89 14.15 -10.79
CA LYS A 163 -1.27 14.71 -12.00
C LYS A 163 0.02 13.99 -12.37
N VAL A 164 0.82 13.57 -11.40
CA VAL A 164 2.05 12.78 -11.63
C VAL A 164 1.69 11.36 -12.06
N ILE A 165 0.58 10.83 -11.56
CA ILE A 165 0.14 9.47 -11.88
C ILE A 165 -0.44 9.40 -13.30
N SER A 166 -1.17 10.43 -13.77
CA SER A 166 -1.72 10.49 -15.13
C SER A 166 -0.66 10.55 -16.24
N VAL A 167 0.57 10.96 -15.90
CA VAL A 167 1.71 11.04 -16.83
C VAL A 167 2.48 9.71 -16.91
N VAL A 168 2.22 8.75 -16.04
CA VAL A 168 2.80 7.41 -16.15
C VAL A 168 2.02 6.62 -17.21
N ASP A 169 2.19 7.06 -18.45
CA ASP A 169 1.63 6.42 -19.64
C ASP A 169 2.16 4.99 -19.80
N ASN A 170 1.25 4.08 -20.10
CA ASN A 170 1.55 2.67 -20.40
C ASN A 170 2.17 2.48 -21.83
N SER A 171 2.53 3.56 -22.51
CA SER A 171 3.00 3.55 -23.91
C SER A 171 4.43 3.01 -24.12
N LYS A 172 5.11 2.50 -23.09
CA LYS A 172 6.45 1.92 -23.22
C LYS A 172 6.50 0.43 -22.86
N LYS A 173 5.68 -0.37 -23.53
CA LYS A 173 5.91 -1.80 -23.75
C LYS A 173 5.55 -2.10 -25.21
N GLN A 174 6.44 -1.73 -26.13
CA GLN A 174 6.63 -2.42 -27.39
C GLN A 174 7.88 -3.27 -27.27
#